data_14b4ac77b462f25c321bf09b11b20dba
#
_entry.id   14b4ac77b462f25c321bf09b11b20dba
#
_cell.length_a   1.000
_cell.length_b   1.000
_cell.length_c   1.000
_cell.angle_alpha   90.00
_cell.angle_beta   90.00
_cell.angle_gamma   90.00
#
_symmetry.space_group_name_H-M   'P 1'
#
loop_
_entity.id
_entity.type
_entity.pdbx_description
1 polymer ?
#
loop_
_entity_poly.entity_id
_entity_poly.type
_entity_poly.pdbx_seq_one_letter_code
_entity_poly.pdbx_strand_id
1 'polypeptide(L)'
;MSDVTSNTKDSDKTIISFENLSKRYEKQGQTFVALDNVTFKVNKGDVYGLIGFSGAGKSTLLRMVNALETPTDGKVFVKGVDLTSLKEGKLREVRKGIGMIFQEFNLLETKTVFDNIAIPLVLRHESKQNIKSRVEELLKFVGLEDKAKALPGELSGGQKQRVGVARALATEPEILLCDEATSALDPD
;
A
#
# COMPACT_ATOMS: atom_id res chain seq x y z
N MET A 1 18.41 33.27 26.61
CA MET A 1 18.61 33.14 25.17
C MET A 1 19.06 31.71 24.94
N SER A 2 18.15 30.82 24.70
CA SER A 2 18.42 29.38 24.50
C SER A 2 17.79 28.98 23.16
N ASP A 3 18.66 28.46 22.30
CA ASP A 3 18.44 28.12 20.90
C ASP A 3 17.23 27.22 20.67
N VAL A 4 16.29 27.73 19.89
CA VAL A 4 15.22 26.97 19.22
C VAL A 4 15.63 26.81 17.75
N THR A 5 16.59 25.94 17.48
CA THR A 5 17.01 25.63 16.10
C THR A 5 17.39 24.15 15.98
N SER A 6 16.39 23.25 16.02
CA SER A 6 16.65 21.84 15.64
C SER A 6 15.42 21.07 15.09
N ASN A 7 14.30 21.72 14.77
CA ASN A 7 13.07 20.98 14.42
C ASN A 7 12.69 21.01 12.92
N THR A 8 13.45 21.68 12.05
CA THR A 8 13.12 21.80 10.62
C THR A 8 13.81 20.80 9.70
N LYS A 9 14.89 20.12 10.15
CA LYS A 9 15.62 19.14 9.32
C LYS A 9 15.05 17.73 9.36
N ASP A 10 14.26 17.39 10.37
CA ASP A 10 13.69 16.03 10.52
C ASP A 10 12.36 15.85 9.78
N SER A 11 11.62 16.94 9.52
CA SER A 11 10.36 16.90 8.77
C SER A 11 10.56 16.58 7.28
N ASP A 12 11.71 16.93 6.73
CA ASP A 12 12.02 16.73 5.30
C ASP A 12 12.32 15.26 4.94
N LYS A 13 12.63 14.43 5.94
CA LYS A 13 12.92 13.00 5.74
C LYS A 13 11.71 12.10 5.98
N THR A 14 10.76 12.53 6.80
CA THR A 14 9.61 11.71 7.19
C THR A 14 8.62 11.57 6.04
N ILE A 15 8.37 10.32 5.62
CA ILE A 15 7.40 10.03 4.54
C ILE A 15 6.05 9.56 5.08
N ILE A 16 6.02 8.90 6.24
CA ILE A 16 4.80 8.49 6.95
C ILE A 16 4.94 8.87 8.41
N SER A 17 3.90 9.42 9.04
CA SER A 17 3.84 9.54 10.49
C SER A 17 2.44 9.24 11.03
N PHE A 18 2.43 8.63 12.21
CA PHE A 18 1.25 8.36 13.00
C PHE A 18 1.34 9.15 14.30
N GLU A 19 0.25 9.82 14.69
CA GLU A 19 0.19 10.65 15.89
C GLU A 19 -1.01 10.23 16.72
N ASN A 20 -0.74 9.63 17.89
CA ASN A 20 -1.73 9.16 18.86
C ASN A 20 -2.86 8.34 18.23
N LEU A 21 -2.49 7.49 17.25
CA LEU A 21 -3.42 6.77 16.41
C LEU A 21 -4.11 5.65 17.18
N SER A 22 -5.44 5.65 17.19
CA SER A 22 -6.24 4.57 17.76
C SER A 22 -7.31 4.10 16.78
N LYS A 23 -7.62 2.80 16.85
CA LYS A 23 -8.73 2.21 16.10
C LYS A 23 -9.53 1.27 16.96
N ARG A 24 -10.82 1.55 17.05
CA ARG A 24 -11.81 0.73 17.72
C ARG A 24 -12.87 0.29 16.73
N TYR A 25 -13.25 -0.97 16.81
CA TYR A 25 -14.36 -1.54 16.05
C TYR A 25 -15.49 -1.92 16.99
N GLU A 26 -16.70 -1.53 16.63
CA GLU A 26 -17.92 -1.93 17.33
C GLU A 26 -18.50 -3.17 16.64
N LYS A 27 -18.64 -4.27 17.37
CA LYS A 27 -19.26 -5.50 16.87
C LYS A 27 -20.18 -6.09 17.94
N GLN A 28 -21.48 -6.22 17.64
CA GLN A 28 -22.49 -6.81 18.53
C GLN A 28 -22.51 -6.20 19.95
N GLY A 29 -22.33 -4.87 20.05
CA GLY A 29 -22.31 -4.18 21.33
C GLY A 29 -21.00 -4.32 22.13
N GLN A 30 -19.98 -4.95 21.56
CA GLN A 30 -18.64 -5.04 22.16
C GLN A 30 -17.66 -4.18 21.37
N THR A 31 -16.82 -3.45 22.08
CA THR A 31 -15.72 -2.66 21.51
C THR A 31 -14.46 -3.50 21.43
N PHE A 32 -13.91 -3.67 20.24
CA PHE A 32 -12.61 -4.28 20.00
C PHE A 32 -11.58 -3.19 19.67
N VAL A 33 -10.50 -3.11 20.45
CA VAL A 33 -9.40 -2.17 20.23
C VAL A 33 -8.35 -2.84 19.35
N ALA A 34 -8.25 -2.40 18.10
CA ALA A 34 -7.27 -2.91 17.15
C ALA A 34 -5.92 -2.15 17.21
N LEU A 35 -5.98 -0.84 17.51
CA LEU A 35 -4.80 0.01 17.72
C LEU A 35 -5.08 0.92 18.90
N ASP A 36 -4.09 1.15 19.75
CA ASP A 36 -4.19 2.00 20.92
C ASP A 36 -3.00 2.94 21.02
N ASN A 37 -3.25 4.23 20.82
CA ASN A 37 -2.30 5.35 20.98
C ASN A 37 -0.94 5.13 20.27
N VAL A 38 -0.96 4.68 19.02
CA VAL A 38 0.25 4.39 18.24
C VAL A 38 0.85 5.69 17.71
N THR A 39 2.14 5.93 18.01
CA THR A 39 2.89 7.10 17.52
C THR A 39 4.27 6.66 17.06
N PHE A 40 4.57 6.83 15.76
CA PHE A 40 5.92 6.65 15.20
C PHE A 40 6.02 7.28 13.81
N LYS A 41 7.25 7.33 13.26
CA LYS A 41 7.57 7.89 11.96
C LYS A 41 8.37 6.89 11.13
N VAL A 42 8.17 6.94 9.81
CA VAL A 42 8.95 6.22 8.81
C VAL A 42 9.58 7.25 7.88
N ASN A 43 10.87 7.14 7.61
CA ASN A 43 11.57 8.07 6.74
C ASN A 43 11.65 7.55 5.31
N LYS A 44 11.87 8.45 4.37
CA LYS A 44 12.10 8.10 2.97
C LYS A 44 13.35 7.22 2.85
N GLY A 45 13.19 6.09 2.15
CA GLY A 45 14.26 5.10 1.96
C GLY A 45 14.33 4.03 3.05
N ASP A 46 13.56 4.15 4.12
CA ASP A 46 13.51 3.10 5.15
C ASP A 46 12.79 1.84 4.63
N VAL A 47 13.25 0.68 5.07
CA VAL A 47 12.51 -0.57 5.05
C VAL A 47 12.02 -0.83 6.47
N TYR A 48 10.71 -0.68 6.70
CA TYR A 48 10.11 -0.75 8.03
C TYR A 48 9.26 -2.01 8.18
N GLY A 49 9.60 -2.89 9.14
CA GLY A 49 8.87 -4.13 9.41
C GLY A 49 7.91 -4.00 10.60
N LEU A 50 6.66 -4.40 10.41
CA LEU A 50 5.65 -4.53 11.46
C LEU A 50 5.61 -6.00 11.91
N ILE A 51 6.01 -6.27 13.15
CA ILE A 51 6.04 -7.61 13.72
C ILE A 51 4.99 -7.72 14.83
N GLY A 52 4.31 -8.85 14.91
CA GLY A 52 3.30 -9.12 15.94
C GLY A 52 2.42 -10.32 15.58
N PHE A 53 1.69 -10.84 16.56
CA PHE A 53 0.76 -11.95 16.38
C PHE A 53 -0.36 -11.63 15.38
N SER A 54 -1.06 -12.66 14.87
CA SER A 54 -2.29 -12.46 14.11
C SER A 54 -3.30 -11.67 14.95
N GLY A 55 -3.98 -10.71 14.33
CA GLY A 55 -4.90 -9.81 15.05
C GLY A 55 -4.25 -8.62 15.77
N ALA A 56 -2.92 -8.48 15.76
CA ALA A 56 -2.22 -7.36 16.42
C ALA A 56 -2.39 -5.97 15.74
N GLY A 57 -3.30 -5.84 14.77
CA GLY A 57 -3.58 -4.56 14.12
C GLY A 57 -2.64 -4.18 12.96
N LYS A 58 -1.69 -5.05 12.55
CA LYS A 58 -0.72 -4.76 11.47
C LYS A 58 -1.39 -4.34 10.17
N SER A 59 -2.30 -5.16 9.65
CA SER A 59 -3.06 -4.86 8.41
C SER A 59 -3.94 -3.62 8.56
N THR A 60 -4.53 -3.39 9.75
CA THR A 60 -5.30 -2.18 10.05
C THR A 60 -4.41 -0.95 9.91
N LEU A 61 -3.20 -0.98 10.48
CA LEU A 61 -2.25 0.12 10.40
C LEU A 61 -1.82 0.40 8.95
N LEU A 62 -1.47 -0.66 8.18
CA LEU A 62 -1.12 -0.53 6.77
C LEU A 62 -2.26 0.08 5.94
N ARG A 63 -3.50 -0.35 6.19
CA ARG A 63 -4.68 0.17 5.49
C ARG A 63 -5.00 1.64 5.81
N MET A 64 -4.49 2.17 6.91
CA MET A 64 -4.62 3.60 7.23
C MET A 64 -3.65 4.46 6.43
N VAL A 65 -2.46 3.93 6.06
CA VAL A 65 -1.49 4.67 5.24
C VAL A 65 -2.03 4.98 3.83
N ASN A 66 -2.84 4.08 3.27
CA ASN A 66 -3.50 4.31 1.98
C ASN A 66 -4.96 4.76 2.12
N ALA A 67 -5.38 5.13 3.35
CA ALA A 67 -6.73 5.58 3.68
C ALA A 67 -7.85 4.61 3.23
N LEU A 68 -7.58 3.30 3.22
CA LEU A 68 -8.60 2.25 3.10
C LEU A 68 -9.30 2.01 4.45
N GLU A 69 -8.69 2.46 5.53
CA GLU A 69 -9.24 2.42 6.89
C GLU A 69 -9.09 3.81 7.51
N THR A 70 -10.06 4.22 8.31
CA THR A 70 -10.05 5.51 9.01
C THR A 70 -9.80 5.29 10.50
N PRO A 71 -8.90 6.03 11.15
CA PRO A 71 -8.71 5.95 12.60
C PRO A 71 -9.95 6.40 13.36
N THR A 72 -10.13 5.90 14.59
CA THR A 72 -11.12 6.41 15.53
C THR A 72 -10.62 7.69 16.20
N ASP A 73 -9.33 7.72 16.55
CA ASP A 73 -8.65 8.88 17.14
C ASP A 73 -7.24 9.02 16.55
N GLY A 74 -6.66 10.21 16.65
CA GLY A 74 -5.32 10.51 16.18
C GLY A 74 -5.27 10.83 14.69
N LYS A 75 -4.06 10.87 14.12
CA LYS A 75 -3.81 11.31 12.75
C LYS A 75 -2.82 10.43 12.02
N VAL A 76 -2.98 10.38 10.70
CA VAL A 76 -2.04 9.72 9.77
C VAL A 76 -1.59 10.75 8.75
N PHE A 77 -0.28 10.93 8.65
CA PHE A 77 0.32 11.79 7.65
C PHE A 77 1.09 10.97 6.62
N VAL A 78 0.90 11.30 5.36
CA VAL A 78 1.69 10.76 4.25
C VAL A 78 2.27 11.95 3.48
N LYS A 79 3.58 12.03 3.36
CA LYS A 79 4.30 13.15 2.75
C LYS A 79 3.88 14.50 3.34
N GLY A 80 3.70 14.56 4.66
CA GLY A 80 3.26 15.76 5.38
C GLY A 80 1.78 16.11 5.24
N VAL A 81 0.99 15.32 4.49
CA VAL A 81 -0.44 15.55 4.29
C VAL A 81 -1.25 14.73 5.29
N ASP A 82 -2.07 15.38 6.12
CA ASP A 82 -3.00 14.74 7.06
C ASP A 82 -4.14 14.05 6.29
N LEU A 83 -4.10 12.71 6.21
CA LEU A 83 -5.11 11.93 5.49
C LEU A 83 -6.47 11.96 6.17
N THR A 84 -6.52 12.16 7.48
CA THR A 84 -7.76 12.11 8.27
C THR A 84 -8.68 13.30 7.98
N SER A 85 -8.11 14.40 7.48
CA SER A 85 -8.81 15.64 7.11
C SER A 85 -9.27 15.68 5.66
N LEU A 86 -8.85 14.71 4.81
CA LEU A 86 -9.10 14.75 3.38
C LEU A 86 -10.44 14.14 2.99
N LYS A 87 -11.06 14.73 1.96
CA LYS A 87 -12.21 14.15 1.26
C LYS A 87 -11.75 13.08 0.25
N GLU A 88 -12.63 12.15 -0.11
CA GLU A 88 -12.34 11.00 -0.98
C GLU A 88 -11.63 11.38 -2.29
N GLY A 89 -12.01 12.48 -2.94
CA GLY A 89 -11.33 12.92 -4.18
C GLY A 89 -9.84 13.20 -3.97
N LYS A 90 -9.46 13.80 -2.82
CA LYS A 90 -8.05 14.05 -2.49
C LYS A 90 -7.33 12.78 -2.04
N LEU A 91 -8.01 11.90 -1.31
CA LEU A 91 -7.47 10.59 -0.93
C LEU A 91 -7.12 9.74 -2.15
N ARG A 92 -7.93 9.79 -3.22
CA ARG A 92 -7.60 9.11 -4.50
C ARG A 92 -6.29 9.59 -5.10
N GLU A 93 -6.00 10.89 -5.04
CA GLU A 93 -4.73 11.42 -5.54
C GLU A 93 -3.55 10.93 -4.69
N VAL A 94 -3.69 10.89 -3.37
CA VAL A 94 -2.65 10.33 -2.48
C VAL A 94 -2.39 8.86 -2.79
N ARG A 95 -3.45 8.05 -2.96
CA ARG A 95 -3.35 6.61 -3.27
C ARG A 95 -2.59 6.33 -4.57
N LYS A 96 -2.62 7.23 -5.56
CA LYS A 96 -1.84 7.08 -6.80
C LYS A 96 -0.33 7.01 -6.56
N GLY A 97 0.17 7.56 -5.45
CA GLY A 97 1.59 7.54 -5.08
C GLY A 97 1.97 6.36 -4.18
N ILE A 98 1.03 5.49 -3.83
CA ILE A 98 1.23 4.38 -2.91
C ILE A 98 0.96 3.06 -3.63
N GLY A 99 1.94 2.17 -3.69
CA GLY A 99 1.76 0.78 -4.12
C GLY A 99 1.32 -0.08 -2.94
N MET A 100 0.44 -1.04 -3.18
CA MET A 100 0.03 -2.00 -2.14
C MET A 100 -0.01 -3.42 -2.68
N ILE A 101 0.69 -4.31 -1.98
CA ILE A 101 0.65 -5.76 -2.17
C ILE A 101 -0.27 -6.31 -1.09
N PHE A 102 -1.37 -6.93 -1.51
CA PHE A 102 -2.39 -7.48 -0.62
C PHE A 102 -2.13 -8.95 -0.32
N GLN A 103 -2.52 -9.40 0.85
CA GLN A 103 -2.47 -10.79 1.26
C GLN A 103 -3.27 -11.73 0.32
N GLU A 104 -4.47 -11.31 -0.10
CA GLU A 104 -5.36 -12.07 -0.99
C GLU A 104 -5.23 -11.66 -2.47
N PHE A 105 -4.08 -11.15 -2.91
CA PHE A 105 -3.78 -10.70 -4.27
C PHE A 105 -4.71 -9.60 -4.81
N ASN A 106 -6.01 -9.65 -4.56
CA ASN A 106 -7.06 -8.71 -5.01
C ASN A 106 -6.98 -8.42 -6.53
N LEU A 107 -6.80 -9.46 -7.33
CA LEU A 107 -6.83 -9.37 -8.78
C LEU A 107 -8.27 -9.27 -9.27
N LEU A 108 -8.49 -8.50 -10.34
CA LEU A 108 -9.77 -8.47 -11.02
C LEU A 108 -9.91 -9.73 -11.88
N GLU A 109 -10.78 -10.65 -11.46
CA GLU A 109 -10.95 -11.98 -12.07
C GLU A 109 -11.39 -11.93 -13.53
N THR A 110 -12.07 -10.87 -13.95
CA THR A 110 -12.55 -10.64 -15.33
C THR A 110 -11.53 -9.92 -16.22
N LYS A 111 -10.35 -9.60 -15.70
CA LYS A 111 -9.29 -8.89 -16.40
C LYS A 111 -8.08 -9.78 -16.57
N THR A 112 -7.40 -9.64 -17.71
CA THR A 112 -6.15 -10.35 -17.97
C THR A 112 -5.05 -9.95 -17.00
N VAL A 113 -3.97 -10.71 -16.93
CA VAL A 113 -2.74 -10.35 -16.21
C VAL A 113 -2.24 -8.98 -16.65
N PHE A 114 -2.16 -8.75 -17.97
CA PHE A 114 -1.78 -7.45 -18.53
C PHE A 114 -2.67 -6.33 -18.00
N ASP A 115 -3.99 -6.49 -18.08
CA ASP A 115 -4.93 -5.48 -17.64
C ASP A 115 -4.84 -5.21 -16.13
N ASN A 116 -4.66 -6.27 -15.30
CA ASN A 116 -4.48 -6.12 -13.86
C ASN A 116 -3.26 -5.25 -13.51
N ILE A 117 -2.14 -5.47 -14.19
CA ILE A 117 -0.92 -4.66 -14.00
C ILE A 117 -1.11 -3.24 -14.54
N ALA A 118 -1.87 -3.08 -15.64
CA ALA A 118 -2.10 -1.80 -16.28
C ALA A 118 -3.02 -0.85 -15.48
N ILE A 119 -3.90 -1.36 -14.60
CA ILE A 119 -4.92 -0.55 -13.89
C ILE A 119 -4.36 0.74 -13.27
N PRO A 120 -3.26 0.72 -12.46
CA PRO A 120 -2.75 1.94 -11.83
C PRO A 120 -2.30 2.99 -12.86
N LEU A 121 -1.75 2.56 -13.99
CA LEU A 121 -1.31 3.43 -15.07
C LEU A 121 -2.50 4.05 -15.82
N VAL A 122 -3.55 3.25 -16.06
CA VAL A 122 -4.80 3.74 -16.66
C VAL A 122 -5.45 4.81 -15.76
N LEU A 123 -5.47 4.60 -14.44
CA LEU A 123 -5.99 5.56 -13.46
C LEU A 123 -5.16 6.85 -13.37
N ARG A 124 -3.88 6.81 -13.80
CA ARG A 124 -3.03 7.98 -13.96
C ARG A 124 -3.18 8.66 -15.32
N HIS A 125 -4.04 8.14 -16.21
CA HIS A 125 -4.22 8.63 -17.58
C HIS A 125 -2.94 8.57 -18.43
N GLU A 126 -2.09 7.57 -18.19
CA GLU A 126 -0.90 7.33 -19.00
C GLU A 126 -1.27 6.99 -20.46
N SER A 127 -0.36 7.29 -21.39
CA SER A 127 -0.56 6.95 -22.80
C SER A 127 -0.58 5.42 -23.01
N LYS A 128 -1.32 4.95 -24.02
CA LYS A 128 -1.37 3.52 -24.35
C LYS A 128 0.01 2.93 -24.60
N GLN A 129 0.91 3.70 -25.18
CA GLN A 129 2.29 3.26 -25.47
C GLN A 129 3.08 3.10 -24.17
N ASN A 130 3.01 4.06 -23.24
CA ASN A 130 3.67 3.98 -21.94
C ASN A 130 3.14 2.80 -21.13
N ILE A 131 1.80 2.62 -21.09
CA ILE A 131 1.18 1.49 -20.40
C ILE A 131 1.72 0.17 -20.94
N LYS A 132 1.74 0.01 -22.28
CA LYS A 132 2.22 -1.23 -22.91
C LYS A 132 3.68 -1.49 -22.54
N SER A 133 4.56 -0.52 -22.74
CA SER A 133 5.99 -0.65 -22.46
C SER A 133 6.25 -0.99 -21.00
N ARG A 134 5.58 -0.29 -20.07
CA ARG A 134 5.78 -0.52 -18.64
C ARG A 134 5.24 -1.87 -18.17
N VAL A 135 4.08 -2.30 -18.68
CA VAL A 135 3.53 -3.62 -18.33
C VAL A 135 4.41 -4.75 -18.87
N GLU A 136 4.91 -4.64 -20.12
CA GLU A 136 5.83 -5.63 -20.70
C GLU A 136 7.14 -5.74 -19.89
N GLU A 137 7.71 -4.61 -19.45
CA GLU A 137 8.87 -4.58 -18.55
C GLU A 137 8.59 -5.31 -17.24
N LEU A 138 7.45 -5.04 -16.59
CA LEU A 138 7.07 -5.65 -15.33
C LEU A 138 6.76 -7.15 -15.48
N LEU A 139 6.11 -7.55 -16.56
CA LEU A 139 5.90 -8.97 -16.87
C LEU A 139 7.21 -9.73 -16.98
N LYS A 140 8.20 -9.14 -17.65
CA LYS A 140 9.55 -9.69 -17.73
C LYS A 140 10.23 -9.75 -16.37
N PHE A 141 10.11 -8.68 -15.57
CA PHE A 141 10.67 -8.61 -14.22
C PHE A 141 10.16 -9.73 -13.30
N VAL A 142 8.86 -10.07 -13.40
CA VAL A 142 8.25 -11.13 -12.59
C VAL A 142 8.20 -12.50 -13.26
N GLY A 143 8.75 -12.65 -14.49
CA GLY A 143 8.81 -13.91 -15.25
C GLY A 143 7.44 -14.46 -15.63
N LEU A 144 6.56 -13.59 -16.17
CA LEU A 144 5.19 -13.94 -16.58
C LEU A 144 4.81 -13.42 -17.98
N GLU A 145 5.79 -13.26 -18.88
CA GLU A 145 5.57 -12.75 -20.24
C GLU A 145 4.56 -13.61 -21.02
N ASP A 146 4.65 -14.93 -20.86
CA ASP A 146 3.78 -15.92 -21.52
C ASP A 146 2.35 -15.91 -20.96
N LYS A 147 2.13 -15.30 -19.79
CA LYS A 147 0.85 -15.23 -19.08
C LYS A 147 0.11 -13.89 -19.27
N ALA A 148 0.65 -12.96 -20.08
CA ALA A 148 0.07 -11.62 -20.25
C ALA A 148 -1.44 -11.62 -20.55
N LYS A 149 -1.92 -12.59 -21.34
CA LYS A 149 -3.34 -12.73 -21.76
C LYS A 149 -4.16 -13.66 -20.86
N ALA A 150 -3.54 -14.36 -19.91
CA ALA A 150 -4.24 -15.27 -19.01
C ALA A 150 -5.14 -14.51 -18.04
N LEU A 151 -6.20 -15.16 -17.58
CA LEU A 151 -7.04 -14.67 -16.49
C LEU A 151 -6.50 -15.15 -15.12
N PRO A 152 -6.80 -14.46 -14.02
CA PRO A 152 -6.36 -14.87 -12.69
C PRO A 152 -6.70 -16.32 -12.34
N GLY A 153 -7.87 -16.83 -12.76
CA GLY A 153 -8.28 -18.22 -12.53
C GLY A 153 -7.36 -19.27 -13.16
N GLU A 154 -6.53 -18.89 -14.13
CA GLU A 154 -5.58 -19.77 -14.84
C GLU A 154 -4.17 -19.75 -14.21
N LEU A 155 -3.98 -19.04 -13.09
CA LEU A 155 -2.69 -18.82 -12.44
C LEU A 155 -2.59 -19.60 -11.14
N SER A 156 -1.37 -20.08 -10.82
CA SER A 156 -1.04 -20.57 -9.48
C SER A 156 -1.05 -19.41 -8.45
N GLY A 157 -1.09 -19.73 -7.16
CA GLY A 157 -1.03 -18.74 -6.07
C GLY A 157 0.22 -17.85 -6.16
N GLY A 158 1.40 -18.46 -6.38
CA GLY A 158 2.65 -17.71 -6.56
C GLY A 158 2.66 -16.83 -7.81
N GLN A 159 2.01 -17.27 -8.91
CA GLN A 159 1.84 -16.42 -10.10
C GLN A 159 0.91 -15.23 -9.80
N LYS A 160 -0.22 -15.45 -9.11
CA LYS A 160 -1.13 -14.35 -8.68
C LYS A 160 -0.40 -13.34 -7.80
N GLN A 161 0.45 -13.82 -6.88
CA GLN A 161 1.29 -12.96 -6.04
C GLN A 161 2.21 -12.10 -6.88
N ARG A 162 2.93 -12.69 -7.85
CA ARG A 162 3.83 -11.95 -8.74
C ARG A 162 3.09 -10.90 -9.58
N VAL A 163 1.87 -11.19 -10.05
CA VAL A 163 1.00 -10.19 -10.71
C VAL A 163 0.65 -9.04 -9.74
N GLY A 164 0.32 -9.36 -8.49
CA GLY A 164 0.06 -8.37 -7.44
C GLY A 164 1.25 -7.45 -7.18
N VAL A 165 2.47 -8.03 -7.13
CA VAL A 165 3.73 -7.27 -7.01
C VAL A 165 3.94 -6.36 -8.22
N ALA A 166 3.82 -6.90 -9.45
CA ALA A 166 3.97 -6.11 -10.67
C ALA A 166 2.98 -4.95 -10.73
N ARG A 167 1.71 -5.19 -10.37
CA ARG A 167 0.69 -4.14 -10.30
C ARG A 167 1.06 -3.06 -9.28
N ALA A 168 1.54 -3.43 -8.09
CA ALA A 168 1.92 -2.47 -7.06
C ALA A 168 3.10 -1.60 -7.49
N LEU A 169 4.02 -2.12 -8.31
CA LEU A 169 5.19 -1.42 -8.82
C LEU A 169 4.94 -0.63 -10.12
N ALA A 170 3.76 -0.77 -10.73
CA ALA A 170 3.48 -0.22 -12.05
C ALA A 170 3.72 1.30 -12.14
N THR A 171 3.34 2.03 -11.12
CA THR A 171 3.44 3.49 -11.05
C THR A 171 4.72 4.02 -10.39
N GLU A 172 5.72 3.17 -10.14
CA GLU A 172 6.95 3.54 -9.42
C GLU A 172 6.65 4.29 -8.11
N PRO A 173 5.92 3.65 -7.19
CA PRO A 173 5.44 4.34 -6.01
C PRO A 173 6.59 4.69 -5.06
N GLU A 174 6.53 5.85 -4.41
CA GLU A 174 7.48 6.23 -3.36
C GLU A 174 7.27 5.46 -2.05
N ILE A 175 6.07 4.91 -1.86
CA ILE A 175 5.70 4.09 -0.70
C ILE A 175 5.16 2.76 -1.22
N LEU A 176 5.73 1.66 -0.77
CA LEU A 176 5.23 0.31 -1.04
C LEU A 176 4.78 -0.33 0.27
N LEU A 177 3.50 -0.67 0.35
CA LEU A 177 2.91 -1.36 1.49
C LEU A 177 2.79 -2.85 1.16
N CYS A 178 3.23 -3.71 2.09
CA CYS A 178 3.15 -5.17 1.95
C CYS A 178 2.36 -5.75 3.12
N ASP A 179 1.17 -6.29 2.86
CA ASP A 179 0.32 -6.94 3.85
C ASP A 179 0.47 -8.46 3.71
N GLU A 180 1.30 -9.08 4.58
CA GLU A 180 1.61 -10.52 4.62
C GLU A 180 1.96 -11.16 3.25
N ALA A 181 2.72 -10.42 2.43
CA ALA A 181 3.05 -10.81 1.06
C ALA A 181 3.85 -12.12 0.93
N THR A 182 4.38 -12.65 2.03
CA THR A 182 5.27 -13.84 2.03
C THR A 182 4.54 -15.15 2.34
N SER A 183 3.27 -15.11 2.77
CA SER A 183 2.52 -16.32 3.15
C SER A 183 2.22 -17.27 1.98
N ALA A 184 2.38 -16.79 0.73
CA ALA A 184 2.15 -17.56 -0.49
C ALA A 184 3.44 -17.84 -1.30
N LEU A 185 4.60 -17.44 -0.80
CA LEU A 185 5.89 -17.80 -1.39
C LEU A 185 6.36 -19.08 -0.69
N ASP A 186 6.30 -20.21 -1.40
CA ASP A 186 6.96 -21.43 -1.00
C ASP A 186 8.45 -21.14 -0.81
N PRO A 187 9.07 -21.49 0.31
CA PRO A 187 10.52 -21.47 0.42
C PRO A 187 11.06 -22.64 -0.43
N ASP A 188 11.57 -22.36 -1.63
CA ASP A 188 12.48 -23.23 -2.34
C ASP A 188 13.86 -23.21 -1.67
#